data_265a54f87cee4b01437f02faa832d2c7
#
_entry.id   265a54f87cee4b01437f02faa832d2c7
#
_cell.length_a   1.000
_cell.length_b   1.000
_cell.length_c   1.000
_cell.angle_alpha   90.00
_cell.angle_beta   90.00
_cell.angle_gamma   90.00
#
_symmetry.space_group_name_H-M   'P 1'
#
loop_
_entity.id
_entity.type
_entity.pdbx_description
1 polymer ?
#
loop_
_entity_poly.entity_id
_entity_poly.type
_entity_poly.pdbx_seq_one_letter_code
_entity_poly.pdbx_strand_id
1 'polypeptide(L)'
;MHWVFIAIFFSFGFVQLFKGSQRRGEYAPVVVSANYLALSTSLALFLFFTDQWTFTPDIFKVGICIGITFITAMLLMTYALTVAGVAPVMTSFRLSMLVPVALSVWIWSEPITPLQLTGITLAIVALALMTHNKSSTHPLRGTKAFAMILLIFSIQGIGMTCMRWVHYAGLDPYRLNVLMIIGATAGTLGWIFVIIRRQTFRAKDIYVGMGIGLYNTLALSIVLTALSVVPGTVYFPIVGCSVVLLDNLSAHFF
;
A
#
# COMPACT_ATOMS: atom_id res chain seq x y z
N MET A 1 11.19 -5.40 -17.20
CA MET A 1 10.36 -6.49 -16.65
C MET A 1 10.89 -7.09 -15.34
N HIS A 2 12.23 -7.25 -15.17
CA HIS A 2 12.80 -7.81 -13.92
C HIS A 2 12.38 -7.05 -12.65
N TRP A 3 12.27 -5.72 -12.70
CA TRP A 3 11.79 -4.92 -11.56
C TRP A 3 10.37 -5.26 -11.10
N VAL A 4 9.49 -5.69 -12.01
CA VAL A 4 8.13 -6.10 -11.66
C VAL A 4 8.15 -7.39 -10.84
N PHE A 5 8.97 -8.38 -11.24
CA PHE A 5 9.12 -9.64 -10.50
C PHE A 5 9.69 -9.40 -9.10
N ILE A 6 10.72 -8.54 -9.00
CA ILE A 6 11.30 -8.17 -7.71
C ILE A 6 10.24 -7.46 -6.85
N ALA A 7 9.46 -6.54 -7.42
CA ALA A 7 8.38 -5.84 -6.72
C ALA A 7 7.29 -6.79 -6.21
N ILE A 8 6.92 -7.82 -6.99
CA ILE A 8 5.96 -8.85 -6.56
C ILE A 8 6.47 -9.55 -5.30
N PHE A 9 7.73 -10.02 -5.33
CA PHE A 9 8.34 -10.74 -4.21
C PHE A 9 8.40 -9.89 -2.94
N PHE A 10 8.88 -8.64 -3.04
CA PHE A 10 8.98 -7.74 -1.89
C PHE A 10 7.60 -7.29 -1.39
N SER A 11 6.65 -7.04 -2.29
CA SER A 11 5.27 -6.69 -1.89
C SER A 11 4.57 -7.86 -1.20
N PHE A 12 4.76 -9.09 -1.68
CA PHE A 12 4.27 -10.29 -1.02
C PHE A 12 4.88 -10.45 0.38
N GLY A 13 6.21 -10.34 0.50
CA GLY A 13 6.90 -10.43 1.78
C GLY A 13 6.42 -9.40 2.80
N PHE A 14 6.20 -8.15 2.38
CA PHE A 14 5.62 -7.11 3.25
C PHE A 14 4.23 -7.51 3.78
N VAL A 15 3.37 -8.03 2.91
CA VAL A 15 2.03 -8.50 3.30
C VAL A 15 2.13 -9.64 4.34
N GLN A 16 3.04 -10.60 4.14
CA GLN A 16 3.22 -11.72 5.07
C GLN A 16 3.76 -11.26 6.43
N LEU A 17 4.73 -10.34 6.44
CA LEU A 17 5.26 -9.77 7.68
C LEU A 17 4.17 -9.03 8.46
N PHE A 18 3.36 -8.22 7.78
CA PHE A 18 2.27 -7.49 8.39
C PHE A 18 1.17 -8.42 8.93
N LYS A 19 0.78 -9.46 8.17
CA LYS A 19 -0.15 -10.49 8.63
C LYS A 19 0.40 -11.25 9.84
N GLY A 20 1.69 -11.59 9.82
CA GLY A 20 2.37 -12.24 10.92
C GLY A 20 2.31 -11.43 12.21
N SER A 21 2.47 -10.11 12.13
CA SER A 21 2.34 -9.22 13.28
C SER A 21 0.90 -9.24 13.84
N GLN A 22 -0.09 -9.18 12.99
CA GLN A 22 -1.50 -9.22 13.42
C GLN A 22 -1.90 -10.56 14.04
N ARG A 23 -1.42 -11.69 13.48
CA ARG A 23 -1.64 -13.03 14.07
C ARG A 23 -1.05 -13.17 15.47
N ARG A 24 0.04 -12.44 15.79
CA ARG A 24 0.67 -12.41 17.12
C ARG A 24 -0.03 -11.46 18.09
N GLY A 25 -1.10 -10.79 17.67
CA GLY A 25 -1.88 -9.86 18.49
C GLY A 25 -1.19 -8.53 18.76
N GLU A 26 -0.26 -8.12 17.89
CA GLU A 26 0.38 -6.81 17.96
C GLU A 26 -0.59 -5.70 17.53
N TYR A 27 -0.46 -4.53 18.15
CA TYR A 27 -1.40 -3.43 17.92
C TYR A 27 -1.13 -2.74 16.58
N ALA A 28 -1.94 -3.06 15.58
CA ALA A 28 -1.74 -2.66 14.19
C ALA A 28 -1.48 -1.16 13.97
N PRO A 29 -2.18 -0.19 14.59
CA PRO A 29 -1.89 1.23 14.41
C PRO A 29 -0.47 1.63 14.84
N VAL A 30 0.06 1.04 15.92
CA VAL A 30 1.44 1.28 16.38
C VAL A 30 2.44 0.65 15.43
N VAL A 31 2.21 -0.59 15.02
CA VAL A 31 3.08 -1.29 14.05
C VAL A 31 3.17 -0.50 12.74
N VAL A 32 2.04 0.01 12.23
CA VAL A 32 2.00 0.83 11.00
C VAL A 32 2.74 2.15 11.18
N SER A 33 2.52 2.85 12.30
CA SER A 33 3.17 4.12 12.58
C SER A 33 4.68 3.97 12.73
N ALA A 34 5.13 2.94 13.46
CA ALA A 34 6.54 2.63 13.63
C ALA A 34 7.21 2.18 12.32
N ASN A 35 6.49 1.42 11.47
CA ASN A 35 6.94 1.05 10.13
C ASN A 35 7.26 2.28 9.27
N TYR A 36 6.37 3.26 9.21
CA TYR A 36 6.61 4.46 8.41
C TYR A 36 7.70 5.36 8.99
N LEU A 37 7.81 5.49 10.32
CA LEU A 37 8.92 6.22 10.91
C LEU A 37 10.26 5.53 10.66
N ALA A 38 10.34 4.21 10.78
CA ALA A 38 11.56 3.46 10.48
C ALA A 38 11.96 3.60 9.01
N LEU A 39 10.98 3.59 8.09
CA LEU A 39 11.21 3.86 6.68
C LEU A 39 11.79 5.27 6.48
N SER A 40 11.19 6.30 7.08
CA SER A 40 11.67 7.68 6.95
C SER A 40 13.06 7.85 7.53
N THR A 41 13.30 7.34 8.74
CA THR A 41 14.60 7.49 9.43
C THR A 41 15.72 6.73 8.72
N SER A 42 15.45 5.50 8.23
CA SER A 42 16.44 4.75 7.46
C SER A 42 16.84 5.44 6.15
N LEU A 43 15.86 6.03 5.44
CA LEU A 43 16.14 6.81 4.23
C LEU A 43 16.82 8.13 4.55
N ALA A 44 16.43 8.82 5.64
CA ALA A 44 17.10 10.04 6.06
C ALA A 44 18.59 9.80 6.33
N LEU A 45 18.92 8.72 7.06
CA LEU A 45 20.30 8.33 7.29
C LEU A 45 21.04 8.00 6.00
N PHE A 46 20.41 7.20 5.11
CA PHE A 46 21.00 6.85 3.82
C PHE A 46 21.30 8.08 2.96
N LEU A 47 20.33 8.99 2.80
CA LEU A 47 20.48 10.22 2.01
C LEU A 47 21.52 11.16 2.61
N PHE A 48 21.62 11.21 3.93
CA PHE A 48 22.63 12.00 4.62
C PHE A 48 24.05 11.48 4.35
N PHE A 49 24.26 10.16 4.46
CA PHE A 49 25.59 9.56 4.23
C PHE A 49 26.00 9.50 2.75
N THR A 50 25.04 9.56 1.81
CA THR A 50 25.31 9.56 0.37
C THR A 50 25.34 10.95 -0.26
N ASP A 51 25.16 12.01 0.54
CA ASP A 51 25.09 13.40 0.09
C ASP A 51 24.03 13.64 -1.02
N GLN A 52 22.93 12.86 -0.96
CA GLN A 52 21.81 12.96 -1.89
C GLN A 52 20.62 13.72 -1.29
N TRP A 53 20.90 14.62 -0.40
CA TRP A 53 19.92 15.39 0.36
C TRP A 53 19.34 16.53 -0.49
N THR A 54 18.27 16.28 -1.21
CA THR A 54 17.63 17.25 -2.11
C THR A 54 16.16 17.41 -1.78
N PHE A 55 15.71 18.66 -1.61
CA PHE A 55 14.31 18.98 -1.36
C PHE A 55 13.83 20.06 -2.30
N THR A 56 12.75 19.77 -3.01
CA THR A 56 12.00 20.71 -3.83
C THR A 56 10.55 20.79 -3.35
N PRO A 57 9.82 21.87 -3.62
CA PRO A 57 8.41 21.97 -3.26
C PRO A 57 7.56 20.80 -3.80
N ASP A 58 7.91 20.26 -4.95
CA ASP A 58 7.18 19.17 -5.57
C ASP A 58 7.43 17.84 -4.85
N ILE A 59 8.64 17.59 -4.34
CA ILE A 59 8.93 16.44 -3.46
C ILE A 59 8.03 16.47 -2.23
N PHE A 60 7.89 17.64 -1.59
CA PHE A 60 7.00 17.78 -0.43
C PHE A 60 5.54 17.60 -0.80
N LYS A 61 5.05 18.23 -1.86
CA LYS A 61 3.64 18.11 -2.30
C LYS A 61 3.26 16.64 -2.56
N VAL A 62 4.05 15.97 -3.40
CA VAL A 62 3.78 14.58 -3.78
C VAL A 62 3.96 13.65 -2.58
N GLY A 63 5.05 13.79 -1.82
CA GLY A 63 5.34 12.97 -0.66
C GLY A 63 4.29 13.09 0.46
N ILE A 64 3.85 14.31 0.79
CA ILE A 64 2.81 14.55 1.79
C ILE A 64 1.47 13.96 1.32
N CYS A 65 1.08 14.18 0.06
CA CYS A 65 -0.16 13.64 -0.50
C CYS A 65 -0.19 12.10 -0.39
N ILE A 66 0.88 11.43 -0.79
CA ILE A 66 0.98 9.97 -0.68
C ILE A 66 0.99 9.54 0.78
N GLY A 67 1.75 10.23 1.65
CA GLY A 67 1.83 9.90 3.07
C GLY A 67 0.48 9.95 3.77
N ILE A 68 -0.32 10.99 3.51
CA ILE A 68 -1.68 11.14 4.05
C ILE A 68 -2.57 9.99 3.55
N THR A 69 -2.57 9.71 2.25
CA THR A 69 -3.42 8.64 1.68
C THR A 69 -3.02 7.27 2.22
N PHE A 70 -1.74 6.98 2.35
CA PHE A 70 -1.24 5.70 2.83
C PHE A 70 -1.60 5.44 4.28
N ILE A 71 -1.35 6.40 5.18
CA ILE A 71 -1.70 6.21 6.60
C ILE A 71 -3.22 6.12 6.78
N THR A 72 -3.98 6.93 6.06
CA THR A 72 -5.44 6.89 6.12
C THR A 72 -5.99 5.55 5.62
N ALA A 73 -5.47 5.04 4.49
CA ALA A 73 -5.86 3.74 3.96
C ALA A 73 -5.55 2.60 4.95
N MET A 74 -4.36 2.61 5.56
CA MET A 74 -3.93 1.58 6.51
C MET A 74 -4.75 1.60 7.81
N LEU A 75 -5.00 2.78 8.38
CA LEU A 75 -5.81 2.92 9.58
C LEU A 75 -7.27 2.56 9.31
N LEU A 76 -7.81 2.98 8.17
CA LEU A 76 -9.15 2.63 7.76
C LEU A 76 -9.30 1.12 7.51
N MET A 77 -8.32 0.50 6.85
CA MET A 77 -8.29 -0.94 6.62
C MET A 77 -8.27 -1.71 7.95
N THR A 78 -7.42 -1.32 8.91
CA THR A 78 -7.36 -1.99 10.23
C THR A 78 -8.68 -1.89 10.98
N TYR A 79 -9.34 -0.73 10.93
CA TYR A 79 -10.68 -0.56 11.52
C TYR A 79 -11.74 -1.39 10.78
N ALA A 80 -11.73 -1.36 9.45
CA ALA A 80 -12.72 -2.08 8.65
C ALA A 80 -12.63 -3.61 8.81
N LEU A 81 -11.44 -4.16 9.02
CA LEU A 81 -11.25 -5.58 9.32
C LEU A 81 -12.01 -6.02 10.57
N THR A 82 -12.18 -5.14 11.56
CA THR A 82 -12.91 -5.45 12.80
C THR A 82 -14.43 -5.37 12.64
N VAL A 83 -14.93 -4.55 11.71
CA VAL A 83 -16.37 -4.24 11.62
C VAL A 83 -17.05 -4.80 10.37
N ALA A 84 -16.35 -4.93 9.25
CA ALA A 84 -16.92 -5.38 7.97
C ALA A 84 -16.40 -6.78 7.54
N GLY A 85 -15.41 -7.32 8.25
CA GLY A 85 -14.84 -8.64 7.98
C GLY A 85 -13.71 -8.65 6.95
N VAL A 86 -12.92 -9.71 7.04
CA VAL A 86 -11.66 -9.83 6.29
C VAL A 86 -11.90 -9.91 4.78
N ALA A 87 -12.83 -10.76 4.34
CA ALA A 87 -13.01 -11.03 2.91
C ALA A 87 -13.41 -9.78 2.10
N PRO A 88 -14.50 -9.02 2.44
CA PRO A 88 -14.89 -7.86 1.65
C PRO A 88 -13.87 -6.72 1.72
N VAL A 89 -13.23 -6.50 2.89
CA VAL A 89 -12.20 -5.46 3.05
C VAL A 89 -10.96 -5.76 2.20
N MET A 90 -10.47 -6.98 2.26
CA MET A 90 -9.28 -7.38 1.48
C MET A 90 -9.57 -7.38 -0.02
N THR A 91 -10.77 -7.75 -0.45
CA THR A 91 -11.16 -7.65 -1.85
C THR A 91 -11.19 -6.23 -2.34
N SER A 92 -11.81 -5.33 -1.58
CA SER A 92 -11.86 -3.91 -1.91
C SER A 92 -10.44 -3.32 -2.01
N PHE A 93 -9.60 -3.63 -1.04
CA PHE A 93 -8.20 -3.21 -1.04
C PHE A 93 -7.44 -3.71 -2.27
N ARG A 94 -7.72 -4.95 -2.74
CA ARG A 94 -7.09 -5.50 -3.95
C ARG A 94 -7.67 -4.91 -5.23
N LEU A 95 -8.99 -4.78 -5.29
CA LEU A 95 -9.65 -4.16 -6.45
C LEU A 95 -9.28 -2.69 -6.63
N SER A 96 -8.80 -2.01 -5.59
CA SER A 96 -8.37 -0.61 -5.68
C SER A 96 -7.25 -0.38 -6.71
N MET A 97 -6.55 -1.42 -7.15
CA MET A 97 -5.58 -1.34 -8.26
C MET A 97 -6.22 -0.88 -9.58
N LEU A 98 -7.53 -0.99 -9.72
CA LEU A 98 -8.25 -0.50 -10.91
C LEU A 98 -8.24 1.03 -11.00
N VAL A 99 -8.20 1.72 -9.86
CA VAL A 99 -8.19 3.18 -9.81
C VAL A 99 -6.93 3.75 -10.48
N PRO A 100 -5.70 3.34 -10.08
CA PRO A 100 -4.49 3.83 -10.76
C PRO A 100 -4.43 3.41 -12.22
N VAL A 101 -4.97 2.26 -12.62
CA VAL A 101 -5.03 1.86 -14.04
C VAL A 101 -5.94 2.81 -14.82
N ALA A 102 -7.17 3.05 -14.33
CA ALA A 102 -8.12 3.95 -14.98
C ALA A 102 -7.58 5.38 -15.04
N LEU A 103 -7.00 5.87 -13.94
CA LEU A 103 -6.44 7.22 -13.88
C LEU A 103 -5.16 7.36 -14.71
N SER A 104 -4.34 6.31 -14.84
CA SER A 104 -3.17 6.31 -15.72
C SER A 104 -3.57 6.49 -17.19
N VAL A 105 -4.64 5.84 -17.62
CA VAL A 105 -5.18 6.02 -18.97
C VAL A 105 -5.80 7.42 -19.14
N TRP A 106 -6.60 7.85 -18.16
CA TRP A 106 -7.37 9.09 -18.29
C TRP A 106 -6.52 10.36 -18.13
N ILE A 107 -5.61 10.39 -17.13
CA ILE A 107 -4.81 11.59 -16.82
C ILE A 107 -3.54 11.65 -17.67
N TRP A 108 -2.85 10.53 -17.81
CA TRP A 108 -1.53 10.47 -18.44
C TRP A 108 -1.56 9.83 -19.84
N SER A 109 -2.75 9.49 -20.35
CA SER A 109 -2.93 8.90 -21.69
C SER A 109 -2.05 7.66 -21.91
N GLU A 110 -1.81 6.87 -20.83
CA GLU A 110 -1.06 5.62 -20.98
C GLU A 110 -1.79 4.66 -21.93
N PRO A 111 -1.08 4.06 -22.89
CA PRO A 111 -1.71 3.14 -23.82
C PRO A 111 -2.19 1.88 -23.09
N ILE A 112 -3.39 1.43 -23.43
CA ILE A 112 -3.94 0.16 -22.97
C ILE A 112 -4.24 -0.71 -24.18
N THR A 113 -3.69 -1.92 -24.22
CA THR A 113 -3.95 -2.87 -25.29
C THR A 113 -5.22 -3.69 -25.00
N PRO A 114 -5.92 -4.20 -26.04
CA PRO A 114 -7.08 -5.08 -25.82
C PRO A 114 -6.73 -6.32 -24.96
N LEU A 115 -5.52 -6.84 -25.10
CA LEU A 115 -5.03 -7.96 -24.28
C LEU A 115 -4.89 -7.58 -22.79
N GLN A 116 -4.41 -6.38 -22.49
CA GLN A 116 -4.36 -5.86 -21.11
C GLN A 116 -5.76 -5.67 -20.53
N LEU A 117 -6.70 -5.12 -21.33
CA LEU A 117 -8.08 -4.95 -20.91
C LEU A 117 -8.76 -6.29 -20.59
N THR A 118 -8.57 -7.31 -21.42
CA THR A 118 -9.07 -8.66 -21.13
C THR A 118 -8.44 -9.25 -19.87
N GLY A 119 -7.13 -9.09 -19.68
CA GLY A 119 -6.44 -9.53 -18.46
C GLY A 119 -6.95 -8.84 -17.19
N ILE A 120 -7.18 -7.53 -17.23
CA ILE A 120 -7.76 -6.76 -16.13
C ILE A 120 -9.18 -7.27 -15.82
N THR A 121 -10.00 -7.47 -16.85
CA THR A 121 -11.38 -7.98 -16.68
C THR A 121 -11.38 -9.37 -16.04
N LEU A 122 -10.53 -10.29 -16.51
CA LEU A 122 -10.38 -11.62 -15.92
C LEU A 122 -9.91 -11.56 -14.45
N ALA A 123 -8.99 -10.65 -14.13
CA ALA A 123 -8.52 -10.43 -12.76
C ALA A 123 -9.65 -9.95 -11.83
N ILE A 124 -10.49 -9.02 -12.30
CA ILE A 124 -11.67 -8.55 -11.55
C ILE A 124 -12.65 -9.70 -11.31
N VAL A 125 -12.97 -10.46 -12.35
CA VAL A 125 -13.88 -11.61 -12.24
C VAL A 125 -13.31 -12.65 -11.27
N ALA A 126 -12.03 -12.99 -11.38
CA ALA A 126 -11.38 -13.94 -10.47
C ALA A 126 -11.44 -13.45 -9.01
N LEU A 127 -11.13 -12.18 -8.73
CA LEU A 127 -11.23 -11.60 -7.40
C LEU A 127 -12.67 -11.59 -6.87
N ALA A 128 -13.65 -11.28 -7.71
CA ALA A 128 -15.06 -11.31 -7.35
C ALA A 128 -15.52 -12.73 -7.00
N LEU A 129 -15.13 -13.74 -7.79
CA LEU A 129 -15.45 -15.16 -7.53
C LEU A 129 -14.81 -15.66 -6.24
N MET A 130 -13.55 -15.28 -5.96
CA MET A 130 -12.85 -15.68 -4.73
C MET A 130 -13.53 -15.14 -3.46
N THR A 131 -14.26 -14.04 -3.55
CA THR A 131 -14.93 -13.41 -2.41
C THR A 131 -16.37 -13.84 -2.24
N HIS A 132 -17.02 -14.30 -3.30
CA HIS A 132 -18.43 -14.71 -3.27
C HIS A 132 -18.67 -15.92 -2.34
N ASN A 133 -17.70 -16.79 -2.19
CA ASN A 133 -17.85 -18.07 -1.44
C ASN A 133 -17.57 -17.99 0.07
N LYS A 134 -17.31 -16.82 0.64
CA LYS A 134 -17.05 -16.69 2.08
C LYS A 134 -18.23 -16.05 2.79
N SER A 135 -19.09 -16.87 3.39
CA SER A 135 -20.16 -16.43 4.29
C SER A 135 -19.56 -15.69 5.50
N SER A 136 -19.77 -14.39 5.58
CA SER A 136 -19.30 -13.57 6.70
C SER A 136 -20.41 -13.33 7.70
N THR A 137 -20.17 -13.71 8.95
CA THR A 137 -20.99 -13.38 10.13
C THR A 137 -20.48 -12.10 10.79
N HIS A 138 -20.60 -10.94 10.11
CA HIS A 138 -20.06 -9.69 10.64
C HIS A 138 -21.12 -8.62 10.93
N PRO A 139 -20.88 -7.71 11.93
CA PRO A 139 -21.88 -6.80 12.48
C PRO A 139 -22.31 -5.69 11.52
N LEU A 140 -21.47 -5.24 10.58
CA LEU A 140 -21.90 -4.25 9.60
C LEU A 140 -22.57 -4.91 8.40
N ARG A 141 -23.83 -4.54 8.17
CA ARG A 141 -24.61 -4.96 7.00
C ARG A 141 -25.20 -3.73 6.30
N GLY A 142 -25.52 -3.88 5.01
CA GLY A 142 -26.19 -2.85 4.22
C GLY A 142 -25.29 -1.67 3.83
N THR A 143 -25.88 -0.48 3.76
CA THR A 143 -25.27 0.73 3.21
C THR A 143 -23.97 1.16 3.91
N LYS A 144 -23.88 0.97 5.23
CA LYS A 144 -22.68 1.35 6.01
C LYS A 144 -21.46 0.49 5.66
N ALA A 145 -21.66 -0.83 5.52
CA ALA A 145 -20.60 -1.73 5.10
C ALA A 145 -20.15 -1.40 3.67
N PHE A 146 -21.09 -1.16 2.77
CA PHE A 146 -20.79 -0.79 1.39
C PHE A 146 -20.03 0.55 1.32
N ALA A 147 -20.44 1.57 2.06
CA ALA A 147 -19.73 2.84 2.12
C ALA A 147 -18.29 2.71 2.63
N MET A 148 -18.06 1.86 3.65
CA MET A 148 -16.72 1.56 4.17
C MET A 148 -15.84 0.89 3.11
N ILE A 149 -16.37 -0.10 2.42
CA ILE A 149 -15.69 -0.83 1.34
C ILE A 149 -15.32 0.13 0.20
N LEU A 150 -16.26 0.98 -0.21
CA LEU A 150 -16.04 1.98 -1.25
C LEU A 150 -15.00 3.02 -0.83
N LEU A 151 -15.00 3.44 0.42
CA LEU A 151 -14.02 4.39 0.96
C LEU A 151 -12.61 3.81 0.95
N ILE A 152 -12.44 2.55 1.37
CA ILE A 152 -11.14 1.85 1.30
C ILE A 152 -10.67 1.74 -0.15
N PHE A 153 -11.55 1.31 -1.05
CA PHE A 153 -11.27 1.22 -2.49
C PHE A 153 -10.74 2.54 -3.03
N SER A 154 -11.45 3.64 -2.73
CA SER A 154 -11.10 4.97 -3.25
C SER A 154 -9.79 5.50 -2.67
N ILE A 155 -9.62 5.49 -1.35
CA ILE A 155 -8.43 6.05 -0.69
C ILE A 155 -7.18 5.26 -1.08
N GLN A 156 -7.26 3.93 -1.05
CA GLN A 156 -6.14 3.08 -1.47
C GLN A 156 -5.79 3.29 -2.94
N GLY A 157 -6.80 3.37 -3.79
CA GLY A 157 -6.61 3.60 -5.22
C GLY A 157 -5.98 4.96 -5.51
N ILE A 158 -6.42 6.01 -4.83
CA ILE A 158 -5.82 7.35 -4.94
C ILE A 158 -4.36 7.30 -4.49
N GLY A 159 -4.05 6.65 -3.36
CA GLY A 159 -2.67 6.50 -2.87
C GLY A 159 -1.75 5.82 -3.90
N MET A 160 -2.23 4.75 -4.53
CA MET A 160 -1.50 4.06 -5.60
C MET A 160 -1.33 4.93 -6.85
N THR A 161 -2.33 5.74 -7.20
CA THR A 161 -2.24 6.71 -8.30
C THR A 161 -1.20 7.78 -8.00
N CYS A 162 -1.16 8.28 -6.77
CA CYS A 162 -0.14 9.25 -6.36
C CYS A 162 1.28 8.67 -6.40
N MET A 163 1.46 7.36 -6.17
CA MET A 163 2.76 6.71 -6.40
C MET A 163 3.18 6.76 -7.87
N ARG A 164 2.24 6.62 -8.81
CA ARG A 164 2.51 6.78 -10.25
C ARG A 164 2.82 8.23 -10.61
N TRP A 165 2.21 9.19 -9.92
CA TRP A 165 2.46 10.61 -10.12
C TRP A 165 3.92 11.02 -9.86
N VAL A 166 4.67 10.31 -8.99
CA VAL A 166 6.12 10.54 -8.77
C VAL A 166 6.88 10.53 -10.11
N HIS A 167 6.57 9.54 -10.97
CA HIS A 167 7.18 9.45 -12.31
C HIS A 167 6.79 10.62 -13.21
N TYR A 168 5.49 10.92 -13.30
CA TYR A 168 5.01 12.00 -14.18
C TYR A 168 5.34 13.41 -13.70
N ALA A 169 5.68 13.57 -12.43
CA ALA A 169 6.24 14.80 -11.89
C ALA A 169 7.76 14.95 -12.13
N GLY A 170 8.39 14.00 -12.83
CA GLY A 170 9.84 14.01 -13.08
C GLY A 170 10.69 13.78 -11.84
N LEU A 171 10.11 13.18 -10.80
CA LEU A 171 10.77 12.96 -9.49
C LEU A 171 11.51 11.62 -9.40
N ASP A 172 11.65 10.88 -10.49
CA ASP A 172 12.35 9.58 -10.50
C ASP A 172 13.78 9.64 -9.94
N PRO A 173 14.61 10.66 -10.23
CA PRO A 173 15.94 10.80 -9.62
C PRO A 173 15.87 10.99 -8.10
N TYR A 174 14.79 11.60 -7.61
CA TYR A 174 14.57 11.98 -6.20
C TYR A 174 13.59 11.03 -5.48
N ARG A 175 13.32 9.85 -6.05
CA ARG A 175 12.32 8.92 -5.50
C ARG A 175 12.55 8.53 -4.04
N LEU A 176 13.81 8.46 -3.60
CA LEU A 176 14.14 8.17 -2.19
C LEU A 176 13.82 9.35 -1.26
N ASN A 177 14.03 10.58 -1.74
CA ASN A 177 13.63 11.80 -1.01
C ASN A 177 12.10 11.86 -0.87
N VAL A 178 11.36 11.59 -1.95
CA VAL A 178 9.90 11.49 -1.91
C VAL A 178 9.46 10.42 -0.91
N LEU A 179 10.07 9.24 -0.96
CA LEU A 179 9.74 8.12 -0.08
C LEU A 179 10.02 8.43 1.39
N MET A 180 11.10 9.17 1.68
CA MET A 180 11.39 9.67 3.02
C MET A 180 10.28 10.59 3.53
N ILE A 181 9.79 11.54 2.71
CA ILE A 181 8.68 12.43 3.07
C ILE A 181 7.37 11.65 3.25
N ILE A 182 7.10 10.64 2.41
CA ILE A 182 5.96 9.72 2.60
C ILE A 182 6.02 9.08 3.99
N GLY A 183 7.16 8.52 4.35
CA GLY A 183 7.36 7.87 5.64
C GLY A 183 7.24 8.83 6.81
N ALA A 184 7.85 10.02 6.72
CA ALA A 184 7.76 11.06 7.73
C ALA A 184 6.31 11.49 7.96
N THR A 185 5.58 11.79 6.89
CA THR A 185 4.17 12.22 6.96
C THR A 185 3.28 11.11 7.52
N ALA A 186 3.36 9.91 6.95
CA ALA A 186 2.53 8.79 7.37
C ALA A 186 2.84 8.35 8.81
N GLY A 187 4.13 8.30 9.17
CA GLY A 187 4.55 7.94 10.52
C GLY A 187 4.12 8.94 11.56
N THR A 188 4.32 10.24 11.31
CA THR A 188 3.91 11.32 12.22
C THR A 188 2.40 11.33 12.43
N LEU A 189 1.60 11.30 11.35
CA LEU A 189 0.15 11.26 11.44
C LEU A 189 -0.34 9.98 12.14
N GLY A 190 0.29 8.85 11.88
CA GLY A 190 0.00 7.59 12.57
C GLY A 190 0.24 7.68 14.08
N TRP A 191 1.36 8.25 14.51
CA TRP A 191 1.65 8.46 15.92
C TRP A 191 0.70 9.48 16.57
N ILE A 192 0.36 10.57 15.89
CA ILE A 192 -0.66 11.52 16.36
C ILE A 192 -1.98 10.78 16.62
N PHE A 193 -2.40 9.90 15.69
CA PHE A 193 -3.61 9.09 15.88
C PHE A 193 -3.51 8.17 17.11
N VAL A 194 -2.39 7.47 17.32
CA VAL A 194 -2.17 6.58 18.48
C VAL A 194 -2.25 7.37 19.80
N ILE A 195 -1.60 8.55 19.86
CA ILE A 195 -1.58 9.42 21.05
C ILE A 195 -2.99 9.94 21.36
N ILE A 196 -3.70 10.45 20.36
CA ILE A 196 -5.09 10.98 20.54
C ILE A 196 -6.03 9.90 21.06
N ARG A 197 -5.89 8.67 20.56
CA ARG A 197 -6.72 7.53 20.98
C ARG A 197 -6.32 6.98 22.35
N ARG A 198 -5.26 7.47 22.98
CA ARG A 198 -4.75 7.02 24.29
C ARG A 198 -4.65 5.50 24.43
N GLN A 199 -4.29 4.84 23.34
CA GLN A 199 -4.21 3.37 23.32
C GLN A 199 -2.95 2.90 24.04
N THR A 200 -3.12 1.87 24.85
CA THR A 200 -1.97 1.16 25.46
C THR A 200 -1.33 0.26 24.42
N PHE A 201 -0.03 0.32 24.30
CA PHE A 201 0.77 -0.51 23.40
C PHE A 201 2.01 -1.06 24.12
N ARG A 202 2.58 -2.10 23.56
CA ARG A 202 3.78 -2.74 24.10
C ARG A 202 5.01 -2.27 23.32
N ALA A 203 6.16 -2.21 23.97
CA ALA A 203 7.42 -1.91 23.28
C ALA A 203 7.68 -2.87 22.10
N LYS A 204 7.21 -4.12 22.21
CA LYS A 204 7.27 -5.12 21.14
C LYS A 204 6.60 -4.66 19.85
N ASP A 205 5.45 -3.96 19.94
CA ASP A 205 4.71 -3.47 18.77
C ASP A 205 5.56 -2.47 17.97
N ILE A 206 6.36 -1.64 18.69
CA ILE A 206 7.28 -0.69 18.07
C ILE A 206 8.43 -1.44 17.37
N TYR A 207 9.09 -2.39 18.04
CA TYR A 207 10.21 -3.13 17.45
C TYR A 207 9.80 -3.93 16.21
N VAL A 208 8.64 -4.56 16.26
CA VAL A 208 8.09 -5.28 15.10
C VAL A 208 7.78 -4.30 13.97
N GLY A 209 7.15 -3.16 14.28
CA GLY A 209 6.89 -2.12 13.30
C GLY A 209 8.17 -1.59 12.67
N MET A 210 9.23 -1.36 13.44
CA MET A 210 10.54 -0.93 12.92
C MET A 210 11.15 -1.99 11.97
N GLY A 211 11.12 -3.27 12.35
CA GLY A 211 11.61 -4.34 11.49
C GLY A 211 10.86 -4.43 10.16
N ILE A 212 9.52 -4.34 10.22
CA ILE A 212 8.68 -4.26 9.02
C ILE A 212 9.01 -3.01 8.21
N GLY A 213 9.32 -1.88 8.86
CA GLY A 213 9.66 -0.61 8.21
C GLY A 213 10.96 -0.68 7.41
N LEU A 214 11.99 -1.31 7.95
CA LEU A 214 13.24 -1.53 7.22
C LEU A 214 13.01 -2.39 5.97
N TYR A 215 12.22 -3.45 6.08
CA TYR A 215 11.83 -4.24 4.92
C TYR A 215 11.00 -3.43 3.91
N ASN A 216 10.07 -2.62 4.40
CA ASN A 216 9.19 -1.78 3.58
C ASN A 216 9.96 -0.69 2.83
N THR A 217 11.06 -0.19 3.39
CA THR A 217 11.97 0.74 2.71
C THR A 217 12.48 0.15 1.39
N LEU A 218 12.92 -1.11 1.42
CA LEU A 218 13.35 -1.82 0.22
C LEU A 218 12.16 -2.07 -0.73
N ALA A 219 11.04 -2.55 -0.19
CA ALA A 219 9.86 -2.86 -0.97
C ALA A 219 9.35 -1.64 -1.75
N LEU A 220 9.14 -0.49 -1.08
CA LEU A 220 8.64 0.71 -1.73
C LEU A 220 9.66 1.38 -2.65
N SER A 221 10.96 1.29 -2.35
CA SER A 221 12.01 1.75 -3.27
C SER A 221 12.00 0.97 -4.57
N ILE A 222 11.79 -0.35 -4.50
CA ILE A 222 11.65 -1.23 -5.68
C ILE A 222 10.35 -0.91 -6.44
N VAL A 223 9.25 -0.67 -5.74
CA VAL A 223 7.97 -0.26 -6.35
C VAL A 223 8.13 1.03 -7.15
N LEU A 224 8.70 2.07 -6.57
CA LEU A 224 8.95 3.33 -7.29
C LEU A 224 9.90 3.16 -8.47
N THR A 225 10.93 2.34 -8.31
CA THR A 225 11.85 2.00 -9.42
C THR A 225 11.13 1.23 -10.53
N ALA A 226 10.25 0.29 -10.21
CA ALA A 226 9.45 -0.42 -11.20
C ALA A 226 8.48 0.53 -11.94
N LEU A 227 7.83 1.43 -11.20
CA LEU A 227 6.92 2.44 -11.76
C LEU A 227 7.63 3.49 -12.63
N SER A 228 8.92 3.74 -12.45
CA SER A 228 9.67 4.65 -13.33
C SER A 228 9.99 4.05 -14.70
N VAL A 229 9.95 2.71 -14.85
CA VAL A 229 10.32 2.03 -16.10
C VAL A 229 9.18 1.23 -16.74
N VAL A 230 8.07 1.02 -16.02
CA VAL A 230 6.93 0.23 -16.50
C VAL A 230 5.65 1.06 -16.37
N PRO A 231 4.82 1.13 -17.43
CA PRO A 231 3.53 1.82 -17.36
C PRO A 231 2.65 1.29 -16.24
N GLY A 232 1.89 2.19 -15.61
CA GLY A 232 0.97 1.84 -14.52
C GLY A 232 -0.10 0.84 -14.97
N THR A 233 -0.57 0.96 -16.21
CA THR A 233 -1.52 0.03 -16.85
C THR A 233 -1.02 -1.42 -16.92
N VAL A 234 0.29 -1.64 -16.89
CA VAL A 234 0.92 -2.97 -16.85
C VAL A 234 1.30 -3.37 -15.42
N TYR A 235 1.91 -2.44 -14.69
CA TYR A 235 2.44 -2.69 -13.36
C TYR A 235 1.37 -3.12 -12.35
N PHE A 236 0.32 -2.32 -12.19
CA PHE A 236 -0.68 -2.54 -11.14
C PHE A 236 -1.44 -3.86 -11.29
N PRO A 237 -1.95 -4.25 -12.47
CA PRO A 237 -2.61 -5.54 -12.63
C PRO A 237 -1.68 -6.73 -12.37
N ILE A 238 -0.47 -6.70 -12.91
CA ILE A 238 0.48 -7.82 -12.76
C ILE A 238 0.86 -7.99 -11.29
N VAL A 239 1.29 -6.93 -10.62
CA VAL A 239 1.70 -7.01 -9.21
C VAL A 239 0.51 -7.35 -8.32
N GLY A 240 -0.64 -6.69 -8.53
CA GLY A 240 -1.84 -6.94 -7.74
C GLY A 240 -2.31 -8.38 -7.81
N CYS A 241 -2.45 -8.94 -9.02
CA CYS A 241 -2.88 -10.33 -9.19
C CYS A 241 -1.85 -11.34 -8.67
N SER A 242 -0.56 -11.11 -8.95
CA SER A 242 0.51 -12.02 -8.52
C SER A 242 0.62 -12.09 -6.99
N VAL A 243 0.54 -10.96 -6.29
CA VAL A 243 0.56 -10.94 -4.82
C VAL A 243 -0.64 -11.66 -4.24
N VAL A 244 -1.84 -11.52 -4.84
CA VAL A 244 -3.04 -12.26 -4.41
C VAL A 244 -2.87 -13.76 -4.60
N LEU A 245 -2.36 -14.20 -5.75
CA LEU A 245 -2.10 -15.62 -6.03
C LEU A 245 -1.11 -16.20 -5.02
N LEU A 246 0.02 -15.54 -4.79
CA LEU A 246 1.02 -15.96 -3.81
C LEU A 246 0.44 -16.00 -2.39
N ASP A 247 -0.40 -15.02 -2.03
CA ASP A 247 -1.05 -14.95 -0.74
C ASP A 247 -2.02 -16.11 -0.50
N ASN A 248 -2.81 -16.49 -1.52
CA ASN A 248 -3.69 -17.63 -1.43
C ASN A 248 -2.93 -18.98 -1.42
N LEU A 249 -1.86 -19.09 -2.22
CA LEU A 249 -1.00 -20.27 -2.18
C LEU A 249 -0.36 -20.41 -0.79
N SER A 250 0.19 -19.34 -0.22
CA SER A 250 0.77 -19.38 1.12
C SER A 250 -0.24 -19.78 2.19
N ALA A 251 -1.50 -19.33 2.09
CA ALA A 251 -2.56 -19.68 3.03
C ALA A 251 -3.01 -21.14 2.92
N HIS A 252 -2.68 -21.83 1.83
CA HIS A 252 -2.95 -23.26 1.67
C HIS A 252 -1.87 -24.13 2.32
N PHE A 253 -0.64 -23.60 2.43
CA PHE A 253 0.50 -24.35 3.00
C PHE A 253 0.79 -24.03 4.46
N PHE A 254 0.29 -22.90 4.98
CA PHE A 254 0.48 -22.39 6.36
C PHE A 254 -0.84 -21.93 7.01
#